data_4b7af3be72322836a7cbedb8192560a8
#
_entry.id   4b7af3be72322836a7cbedb8192560a8
#
_cell.length_a   1.000
_cell.length_b   1.000
_cell.length_c   1.000
_cell.angle_alpha   90.00
_cell.angle_beta   90.00
_cell.angle_gamma   90.00
#
_symmetry.space_group_name_H-M   'P 1'
#
loop_
_entity.id
_entity.type
_entity.pdbx_description
1 polymer ?
#
loop_
_entity_poly.entity_id
_entity_poly.type
_entity_poly.pdbx_seq_one_letter_code
_entity_poly.pdbx_strand_id
1 'polypeptide(L)'
;SYFTYEESKTYNQSVDGNYEGIGVAQRTVSEGTMVMQVYKNSPAEKSGLQVGDIITGVDGNSVAGKSADEISDLIRGEANTKVKLTIIRNTEQQEVEVERANVDSAVTSEIRDNDGKKFGYVKINTFGSTTADDIEAALQTFTAEKIDTLVLDLRDNGGGYLTAATDVLSLFMKEDKLLFQMETKNGAIEKYKAKDCQKYNFINGYILVNGNTASASEVVAGALQEKMNYKLVGDQTYGKGTAQTQKQLSDGSVLKYTYAKWLLPSGTWINGKGLTPDYSVSNTDTSGIYTKALETDMGYDSVGTAIASMQKMLSILGYDCGRNDGYFSQQSVEALKQFEQANNLTVDGIYTNSDRQKLEAAVIMYANSENNDYQYKKLMELIK
;
A
#
# COMPACT_ATOMS: atom_id res chain seq x y z
N SER A 1 20.84 -7.72 -4.90
CA SER A 1 20.94 -7.32 -3.48
C SER A 1 21.60 -8.45 -2.69
N TYR A 2 22.32 -8.10 -1.67
CA TYR A 2 22.90 -8.99 -0.68
C TYR A 2 22.24 -8.69 0.66
N PHE A 3 21.89 -9.70 1.41
CA PHE A 3 21.30 -9.61 2.74
C PHE A 3 22.11 -10.45 3.70
N THR A 4 22.38 -9.94 4.89
CA THR A 4 22.81 -10.75 6.03
C THR A 4 21.73 -11.78 6.39
N TYR A 5 22.04 -12.73 7.25
CA TYR A 5 21.05 -13.71 7.71
C TYR A 5 19.82 -13.04 8.34
N GLU A 6 20.02 -12.07 9.24
CA GLU A 6 18.92 -11.35 9.92
C GLU A 6 18.09 -10.50 8.95
N GLU A 7 18.73 -9.73 8.07
CA GLU A 7 18.04 -8.96 7.04
C GLU A 7 17.22 -9.86 6.11
N SER A 8 17.71 -11.06 5.78
CA SER A 8 16.97 -12.01 4.96
C SER A 8 15.72 -12.56 5.65
N LYS A 9 15.82 -12.79 6.97
CA LYS A 9 14.69 -13.22 7.79
C LYS A 9 13.60 -12.15 7.84
N THR A 10 13.99 -10.92 8.15
CA THR A 10 13.06 -9.77 8.15
C THR A 10 12.41 -9.56 6.79
N TYR A 11 13.19 -9.64 5.70
CA TYR A 11 12.68 -9.55 4.35
C TYR A 11 11.65 -10.65 4.04
N ASN A 12 11.93 -11.91 4.36
CA ASN A 12 11.02 -13.02 4.12
C ASN A 12 9.71 -12.86 4.93
N GLN A 13 9.80 -12.47 6.20
CA GLN A 13 8.62 -12.16 7.02
C GLN A 13 7.76 -11.05 6.41
N SER A 14 8.38 -10.01 5.85
CA SER A 14 7.64 -8.94 5.17
C SER A 14 6.95 -9.40 3.89
N VAL A 15 7.55 -10.33 3.16
CA VAL A 15 6.95 -10.94 1.96
C VAL A 15 5.82 -11.89 2.34
N ASP A 16 5.97 -12.68 3.40
CA ASP A 16 4.90 -13.57 3.88
C ASP A 16 3.68 -12.81 4.41
N GLY A 17 3.85 -11.52 4.78
CA GLY A 17 2.77 -10.71 5.34
C GLY A 17 2.33 -11.14 6.74
N ASN A 18 3.06 -12.08 7.34
CA ASN A 18 2.82 -12.61 8.67
C ASN A 18 4.01 -12.30 9.56
N TYR A 19 3.81 -11.46 10.56
CA TYR A 19 4.86 -11.00 11.44
C TYR A 19 4.34 -10.68 12.84
N GLU A 20 5.22 -10.73 13.82
CA GLU A 20 4.91 -10.32 15.18
C GLU A 20 5.14 -8.81 15.35
N GLY A 21 4.07 -8.09 15.67
CA GLY A 21 4.12 -6.64 15.76
C GLY A 21 2.78 -6.00 16.08
N ILE A 22 2.56 -4.79 15.57
CA ILE A 22 1.37 -3.98 15.92
C ILE A 22 0.32 -3.85 14.81
N GLY A 23 0.68 -4.05 13.54
CA GLY A 23 -0.26 -4.03 12.41
C GLY A 23 -0.56 -2.64 11.86
N VAL A 24 0.47 -1.95 11.40
CA VAL A 24 0.37 -0.67 10.66
C VAL A 24 1.22 -0.71 9.40
N ALA A 25 0.78 0.00 8.36
CA ALA A 25 1.67 0.47 7.30
C ALA A 25 2.18 1.87 7.67
N GLN A 26 3.44 2.12 7.43
CA GLN A 26 4.10 3.35 7.87
C GLN A 26 4.97 3.97 6.77
N ARG A 27 5.24 5.27 6.91
CA ARG A 27 6.12 6.04 6.03
C ARG A 27 7.04 6.93 6.84
N THR A 28 8.33 6.91 6.53
CA THR A 28 9.32 7.80 7.18
C THR A 28 8.98 9.27 6.92
N VAL A 29 8.99 10.04 7.98
CA VAL A 29 8.90 11.51 8.01
C VAL A 29 10.07 12.06 8.85
N SER A 30 10.24 13.37 8.88
CA SER A 30 11.38 13.99 9.58
C SER A 30 11.46 13.65 11.06
N GLU A 31 10.34 13.55 11.73
CA GLU A 31 10.23 13.31 13.17
C GLU A 31 10.25 11.82 13.55
N GLY A 32 10.15 10.94 12.56
CA GLY A 32 10.09 9.50 12.77
C GLY A 32 9.31 8.78 11.67
N THR A 33 8.15 8.23 11.99
CA THR A 33 7.31 7.53 10.99
C THR A 33 5.84 7.85 11.16
N MET A 34 5.16 8.15 10.05
CA MET A 34 3.72 8.39 10.01
C MET A 34 2.95 7.09 9.73
N VAL A 35 1.89 6.86 10.46
CA VAL A 35 0.95 5.76 10.26
C VAL A 35 0.11 6.06 9.00
N MET A 36 0.31 5.27 7.96
CA MET A 36 -0.38 5.39 6.68
C MET A 36 -1.64 4.55 6.62
N GLN A 37 -1.64 3.40 7.28
CA GLN A 37 -2.77 2.48 7.39
C GLN A 37 -2.71 1.75 8.73
N VAL A 38 -3.87 1.51 9.33
CA VAL A 38 -4.04 0.62 10.48
C VAL A 38 -4.79 -0.62 10.00
N TYR A 39 -4.22 -1.80 10.20
CA TYR A 39 -4.85 -3.04 9.75
C TYR A 39 -6.02 -3.42 10.65
N LYS A 40 -7.09 -3.90 10.04
CA LYS A 40 -8.31 -4.32 10.74
C LYS A 40 -8.01 -5.47 11.72
N ASN A 41 -8.60 -5.41 12.91
CA ASN A 41 -8.40 -6.35 14.02
C ASN A 41 -6.96 -6.41 14.58
N SER A 42 -6.07 -5.52 14.15
CA SER A 42 -4.68 -5.47 14.61
C SER A 42 -4.55 -4.96 16.06
N PRO A 43 -3.39 -5.20 16.71
CA PRO A 43 -3.04 -4.54 17.96
C PRO A 43 -3.10 -3.02 17.92
N ALA A 44 -2.65 -2.42 16.81
CA ALA A 44 -2.69 -0.98 16.60
C ALA A 44 -4.11 -0.41 16.62
N GLU A 45 -5.05 -1.07 15.92
CA GLU A 45 -6.46 -0.68 15.94
C GLU A 45 -7.04 -0.77 17.36
N LYS A 46 -6.79 -1.88 18.07
CA LYS A 46 -7.27 -2.11 19.42
C LYS A 46 -6.72 -1.10 20.44
N SER A 47 -5.50 -0.60 20.26
CA SER A 47 -4.88 0.43 21.10
C SER A 47 -5.24 1.86 20.69
N GLY A 48 -6.05 2.02 19.63
CA GLY A 48 -6.55 3.32 19.18
C GLY A 48 -5.55 4.15 18.38
N LEU A 49 -4.52 3.51 17.78
CA LEU A 49 -3.68 4.17 16.79
C LEU A 49 -4.53 4.54 15.55
N GLN A 50 -4.21 5.67 14.94
CA GLN A 50 -4.96 6.23 13.82
C GLN A 50 -4.04 6.55 12.65
N VAL A 51 -4.61 6.55 11.45
CA VAL A 51 -3.95 7.09 10.25
C VAL A 51 -3.63 8.57 10.49
N GLY A 52 -2.40 8.97 10.14
CA GLY A 52 -1.89 10.32 10.38
C GLY A 52 -1.16 10.50 11.71
N ASP A 53 -1.18 9.53 12.65
CA ASP A 53 -0.31 9.56 13.82
C ASP A 53 1.17 9.52 13.39
N ILE A 54 2.00 10.36 14.00
CA ILE A 54 3.44 10.33 13.78
C ILE A 54 4.12 9.68 14.99
N ILE A 55 4.68 8.49 14.83
CA ILE A 55 5.47 7.83 15.86
C ILE A 55 6.84 8.49 15.91
N THR A 56 7.13 9.15 17.03
CA THR A 56 8.38 9.90 17.27
C THR A 56 9.30 9.21 18.26
N GLY A 57 8.78 8.21 18.99
CA GLY A 57 9.56 7.46 19.98
C GLY A 57 9.03 6.04 20.17
N VAL A 58 9.94 5.12 20.51
CA VAL A 58 9.66 3.73 20.86
C VAL A 58 10.39 3.40 22.15
N ASP A 59 9.66 2.93 23.15
CA ASP A 59 10.16 2.59 24.50
C ASP A 59 11.03 3.69 25.11
N GLY A 60 10.57 4.96 24.96
CA GLY A 60 11.23 6.15 25.48
C GLY A 60 12.43 6.66 24.66
N ASN A 61 12.78 5.99 23.57
CA ASN A 61 13.88 6.40 22.70
C ASN A 61 13.35 7.09 21.43
N SER A 62 13.93 8.24 21.06
CA SER A 62 13.57 8.94 19.84
C SER A 62 13.90 8.10 18.60
N VAL A 63 13.00 8.14 17.59
CA VAL A 63 13.21 7.49 16.30
C VAL A 63 13.46 8.50 15.17
N ALA A 64 13.62 9.78 15.48
CA ALA A 64 13.93 10.80 14.49
C ALA A 64 15.23 10.48 13.74
N GLY A 65 15.19 10.61 12.41
CA GLY A 65 16.33 10.35 11.53
C GLY A 65 16.65 8.87 11.27
N LYS A 66 15.90 7.94 11.87
CA LYS A 66 16.02 6.50 11.57
C LYS A 66 15.30 6.16 10.26
N SER A 67 15.76 5.13 9.58
CA SER A 67 15.09 4.56 8.42
C SER A 67 13.77 3.85 8.82
N ALA A 68 12.89 3.61 7.84
CA ALA A 68 11.67 2.84 8.07
C ALA A 68 11.92 1.44 8.62
N ASP A 69 12.98 0.78 8.14
CA ASP A 69 13.36 -0.57 8.58
C ASP A 69 13.83 -0.55 10.04
N GLU A 70 14.72 0.39 10.41
CA GLU A 70 15.18 0.54 11.81
C GLU A 70 14.00 0.82 12.78
N ILE A 71 13.02 1.63 12.36
CA ILE A 71 11.84 1.91 13.17
C ILE A 71 10.94 0.67 13.25
N SER A 72 10.76 -0.04 12.14
CA SER A 72 10.01 -1.30 12.10
C SER A 72 10.59 -2.33 13.05
N ASP A 73 11.92 -2.48 13.09
CA ASP A 73 12.61 -3.43 13.96
C ASP A 73 12.45 -3.10 15.45
N LEU A 74 12.38 -1.81 15.79
CA LEU A 74 12.10 -1.36 17.17
C LEU A 74 10.64 -1.63 17.58
N ILE A 75 9.70 -1.47 16.65
CA ILE A 75 8.26 -1.67 16.91
C ILE A 75 7.90 -3.16 16.96
N ARG A 76 8.51 -3.99 16.11
CA ARG A 76 8.33 -5.45 16.09
C ARG A 76 8.87 -6.10 17.36
N GLY A 77 8.47 -7.33 17.63
CA GLY A 77 8.93 -8.13 18.75
C GLY A 77 7.94 -9.23 19.08
N GLU A 78 8.31 -10.13 19.99
CA GLU A 78 7.52 -11.31 20.36
C GLU A 78 6.07 -10.98 20.70
N ALA A 79 5.15 -11.82 20.23
CA ALA A 79 3.73 -11.74 20.53
C ALA A 79 3.48 -11.75 22.05
N ASN A 80 2.46 -11.04 22.51
CA ASN A 80 2.11 -10.82 23.90
C ASN A 80 3.12 -9.99 24.70
N THR A 81 4.11 -9.37 24.05
CA THR A 81 4.94 -8.33 24.67
C THR A 81 4.37 -6.93 24.37
N LYS A 82 4.72 -5.94 25.16
CA LYS A 82 4.24 -4.57 25.00
C LYS A 82 5.31 -3.68 24.40
N VAL A 83 4.90 -2.72 23.61
CA VAL A 83 5.72 -1.61 23.12
C VAL A 83 5.04 -0.30 23.47
N LYS A 84 5.80 0.65 23.98
CA LYS A 84 5.32 1.99 24.31
C LYS A 84 5.72 2.95 23.20
N LEU A 85 4.72 3.52 22.53
CA LEU A 85 4.92 4.45 21.43
C LEU A 85 4.68 5.87 21.91
N THR A 86 5.60 6.77 21.60
CA THR A 86 5.37 8.21 21.70
C THR A 86 4.89 8.67 20.33
N ILE A 87 3.69 9.25 20.26
CA ILE A 87 3.10 9.72 19.01
C ILE A 87 2.79 11.22 19.06
N ILE A 88 2.74 11.84 17.89
CA ILE A 88 2.11 13.16 17.69
C ILE A 88 0.79 12.92 16.97
N ARG A 89 -0.31 13.37 17.60
CA ARG A 89 -1.66 13.41 17.02
C ARG A 89 -2.24 14.80 17.22
N ASN A 90 -2.72 15.43 16.15
CA ASN A 90 -3.25 16.79 16.17
C ASN A 90 -2.30 17.80 16.85
N THR A 91 -1.00 17.69 16.57
CA THR A 91 0.09 18.50 17.15
C THR A 91 0.39 18.25 18.64
N GLU A 92 -0.35 17.37 19.29
CA GLU A 92 -0.14 17.01 20.69
C GLU A 92 0.62 15.68 20.81
N GLN A 93 1.58 15.65 21.71
CA GLN A 93 2.32 14.43 22.03
C GLN A 93 1.51 13.56 22.98
N GLN A 94 1.43 12.28 22.68
CA GLN A 94 0.71 11.27 23.47
C GLN A 94 1.55 10.00 23.59
N GLU A 95 1.27 9.19 24.59
CA GLU A 95 1.84 7.85 24.74
C GLU A 95 0.75 6.81 24.50
N VAL A 96 1.07 5.81 23.69
CA VAL A 96 0.19 4.69 23.38
C VAL A 96 0.95 3.40 23.66
N GLU A 97 0.43 2.57 24.56
CA GLU A 97 0.96 1.22 24.80
C GLU A 97 0.23 0.23 23.90
N VAL A 98 0.98 -0.56 23.14
CA VAL A 98 0.45 -1.56 22.20
C VAL A 98 0.97 -2.93 22.59
N GLU A 99 0.09 -3.90 22.80
CA GLU A 99 0.48 -5.30 23.00
C GLU A 99 0.67 -5.96 21.63
N ARG A 100 1.90 -6.42 21.36
CA ARG A 100 2.24 -7.07 20.09
C ARG A 100 1.48 -8.38 19.93
N ALA A 101 1.12 -8.71 18.71
CA ALA A 101 0.52 -10.01 18.36
C ALA A 101 1.04 -10.49 17.01
N ASN A 102 0.69 -11.73 16.65
CA ASN A 102 0.79 -12.15 15.26
C ASN A 102 -0.17 -11.32 14.43
N VAL A 103 0.37 -10.61 13.45
CA VAL A 103 -0.36 -9.82 12.47
C VAL A 103 -0.35 -10.59 11.17
N ASP A 104 -1.50 -11.04 10.74
CA ASP A 104 -1.71 -11.52 9.38
C ASP A 104 -2.28 -10.37 8.55
N SER A 105 -1.43 -9.80 7.73
CA SER A 105 -1.77 -8.66 6.89
C SER A 105 -1.77 -9.00 5.40
N ALA A 106 -1.50 -10.26 5.02
CA ALA A 106 -1.39 -10.66 3.63
C ALA A 106 -2.70 -10.50 2.87
N VAL A 107 -3.81 -10.99 3.46
CA VAL A 107 -5.12 -10.98 2.84
C VAL A 107 -6.19 -10.52 3.83
N THR A 108 -7.08 -9.65 3.38
CA THR A 108 -8.34 -9.36 4.09
C THR A 108 -9.51 -9.53 3.14
N SER A 109 -10.63 -10.07 3.64
CA SER A 109 -11.80 -10.33 2.81
C SER A 109 -13.09 -9.99 3.54
N GLU A 110 -14.07 -9.54 2.79
CA GLU A 110 -15.41 -9.25 3.31
C GLU A 110 -16.45 -9.26 2.17
N ILE A 111 -17.72 -9.46 2.55
CA ILE A 111 -18.84 -9.22 1.64
C ILE A 111 -19.26 -7.78 1.81
N ARG A 112 -19.28 -7.02 0.71
CA ARG A 112 -19.74 -5.64 0.65
C ARG A 112 -21.07 -5.55 -0.11
N ASP A 113 -21.76 -4.46 0.08
CA ASP A 113 -23.05 -4.18 -0.59
C ASP A 113 -22.98 -2.82 -1.31
N ASN A 114 -23.48 -2.79 -2.53
CA ASN A 114 -23.67 -1.58 -3.32
C ASN A 114 -25.12 -1.49 -3.76
N ASP A 115 -25.93 -0.73 -3.05
CA ASP A 115 -27.36 -0.54 -3.32
C ASP A 115 -28.14 -1.86 -3.49
N GLY A 116 -27.87 -2.86 -2.62
CA GLY A 116 -28.50 -4.17 -2.62
C GLY A 116 -27.79 -5.22 -3.49
N LYS A 117 -26.76 -4.85 -4.24
CA LYS A 117 -25.90 -5.78 -4.98
C LYS A 117 -24.72 -6.18 -4.11
N LYS A 118 -24.74 -7.39 -3.58
CA LYS A 118 -23.62 -7.94 -2.80
C LYS A 118 -22.47 -8.37 -3.71
N PHE A 119 -21.24 -8.14 -3.26
CA PHE A 119 -20.03 -8.59 -3.93
C PHE A 119 -18.95 -9.02 -2.93
N GLY A 120 -18.10 -9.96 -3.34
CA GLY A 120 -16.93 -10.37 -2.57
C GLY A 120 -15.78 -9.39 -2.80
N TYR A 121 -15.20 -8.86 -1.73
CA TYR A 121 -14.05 -7.97 -1.77
C TYR A 121 -12.87 -8.65 -1.06
N VAL A 122 -11.74 -8.75 -1.77
CA VAL A 122 -10.49 -9.31 -1.25
C VAL A 122 -9.37 -8.31 -1.48
N LYS A 123 -8.80 -7.77 -0.40
CA LYS A 123 -7.59 -6.97 -0.44
C LYS A 123 -6.39 -7.90 -0.25
N ILE A 124 -5.45 -7.86 -1.18
CA ILE A 124 -4.20 -8.64 -1.14
C ILE A 124 -3.05 -7.64 -0.98
N ASN A 125 -2.41 -7.61 0.19
CA ASN A 125 -1.30 -6.69 0.46
C ASN A 125 0.05 -7.27 0.02
N THR A 126 0.19 -8.61 0.01
CA THR A 126 1.39 -9.31 -0.46
C THR A 126 1.04 -10.73 -0.91
N PHE A 127 1.88 -11.32 -1.75
CA PHE A 127 1.78 -12.72 -2.16
C PHE A 127 2.76 -13.57 -1.33
N GLY A 128 2.37 -13.84 -0.09
CA GLY A 128 3.08 -14.70 0.86
C GLY A 128 2.73 -16.18 0.70
N SER A 129 3.26 -17.01 1.59
CA SER A 129 3.11 -18.48 1.55
C SER A 129 1.67 -18.95 1.81
N THR A 130 0.87 -18.24 2.59
CA THR A 130 -0.52 -18.58 2.95
C THR A 130 -1.56 -17.89 2.06
N THR A 131 -1.15 -16.94 1.22
CA THR A 131 -2.07 -16.07 0.47
C THR A 131 -3.12 -16.84 -0.34
N ALA A 132 -2.76 -17.96 -0.95
CA ALA A 132 -3.70 -18.76 -1.74
C ALA A 132 -4.76 -19.42 -0.85
N ASP A 133 -4.36 -19.95 0.31
CA ASP A 133 -5.27 -20.60 1.28
C ASP A 133 -6.25 -19.58 1.86
N ASP A 134 -5.78 -18.39 2.20
CA ASP A 134 -6.61 -17.30 2.75
C ASP A 134 -7.63 -16.81 1.71
N ILE A 135 -7.21 -16.68 0.45
CA ILE A 135 -8.11 -16.34 -0.65
C ILE A 135 -9.11 -17.46 -0.88
N GLU A 136 -8.68 -18.72 -0.88
CA GLU A 136 -9.59 -19.86 -1.06
C GLU A 136 -10.69 -19.90 0.01
N ALA A 137 -10.36 -19.67 1.28
CA ALA A 137 -11.33 -19.59 2.37
C ALA A 137 -12.36 -18.46 2.13
N ALA A 138 -11.90 -17.29 1.63
CA ALA A 138 -12.81 -16.21 1.25
C ALA A 138 -13.73 -16.61 0.08
N LEU A 139 -13.20 -17.25 -0.97
CA LEU A 139 -13.96 -17.68 -2.14
C LEU A 139 -14.99 -18.75 -1.81
N GLN A 140 -14.67 -19.66 -0.86
CA GLN A 140 -15.63 -20.62 -0.31
C GLN A 140 -16.82 -19.91 0.34
N THR A 141 -16.54 -18.92 1.19
CA THR A 141 -17.56 -18.10 1.84
C THR A 141 -18.43 -17.37 0.83
N PHE A 142 -17.82 -16.72 -0.17
CA PHE A 142 -18.56 -15.99 -1.21
C PHE A 142 -19.43 -16.91 -2.06
N THR A 143 -18.94 -18.12 -2.36
CA THR A 143 -19.71 -19.13 -3.10
C THR A 143 -20.90 -19.62 -2.29
N ALA A 144 -20.74 -19.88 -0.98
CA ALA A 144 -21.83 -20.28 -0.09
C ALA A 144 -22.93 -19.20 0.00
N GLU A 145 -22.54 -17.92 0.02
CA GLU A 145 -23.42 -16.75 0.02
C GLU A 145 -23.96 -16.38 -1.39
N LYS A 146 -23.64 -17.19 -2.41
CA LYS A 146 -24.08 -17.00 -3.81
C LYS A 146 -23.66 -15.64 -4.41
N ILE A 147 -22.50 -15.16 -4.04
CA ILE A 147 -21.92 -13.95 -4.60
C ILE A 147 -21.51 -14.21 -6.04
N ASP A 148 -21.94 -13.38 -6.96
CA ASP A 148 -21.66 -13.48 -8.40
C ASP A 148 -20.54 -12.53 -8.89
N THR A 149 -20.16 -11.57 -8.07
CA THR A 149 -19.18 -10.52 -8.41
C THR A 149 -18.02 -10.54 -7.42
N LEU A 150 -16.80 -10.63 -7.94
CA LEU A 150 -15.56 -10.62 -7.16
C LEU A 150 -14.73 -9.36 -7.48
N VAL A 151 -14.22 -8.76 -6.42
CA VAL A 151 -13.25 -7.65 -6.49
C VAL A 151 -11.96 -8.09 -5.82
N LEU A 152 -10.85 -8.02 -6.54
CA LEU A 152 -9.51 -8.15 -5.99
C LEU A 152 -8.87 -6.76 -5.91
N ASP A 153 -8.50 -6.31 -4.72
CA ASP A 153 -7.76 -5.04 -4.56
C ASP A 153 -6.27 -5.33 -4.43
N LEU A 154 -5.53 -4.98 -5.48
CA LEU A 154 -4.07 -5.13 -5.60
C LEU A 154 -3.34 -3.78 -5.51
N ARG A 155 -4.03 -2.72 -5.13
CA ARG A 155 -3.41 -1.40 -4.96
C ARG A 155 -2.37 -1.46 -3.85
N ASP A 156 -1.22 -0.84 -4.10
CA ASP A 156 -0.06 -0.78 -3.21
C ASP A 156 0.60 -2.14 -2.92
N ASN A 157 0.25 -3.19 -3.67
CA ASN A 157 0.85 -4.50 -3.57
C ASN A 157 2.05 -4.64 -4.52
N GLY A 158 3.26 -4.61 -3.97
CA GLY A 158 4.52 -4.75 -4.71
C GLY A 158 4.83 -6.18 -5.20
N GLY A 159 3.94 -7.16 -4.96
CA GLY A 159 4.08 -8.55 -5.37
C GLY A 159 4.36 -9.50 -4.20
N GLY A 160 5.33 -10.37 -4.37
CA GLY A 160 5.71 -11.44 -3.45
C GLY A 160 6.19 -12.67 -4.19
N TYR A 161 5.84 -13.87 -3.72
CA TYR A 161 6.25 -15.12 -4.35
C TYR A 161 5.45 -15.41 -5.62
N LEU A 162 6.16 -15.78 -6.71
CA LEU A 162 5.51 -16.24 -7.94
C LEU A 162 4.78 -17.57 -7.76
N THR A 163 5.20 -18.40 -6.81
CA THR A 163 4.49 -19.63 -6.43
C THR A 163 3.11 -19.30 -5.87
N ALA A 164 3.00 -18.33 -4.98
CA ALA A 164 1.73 -17.87 -4.44
C ALA A 164 0.82 -17.31 -5.56
N ALA A 165 1.36 -16.53 -6.50
CA ALA A 165 0.61 -16.07 -7.67
C ALA A 165 0.09 -17.24 -8.54
N THR A 166 0.91 -18.29 -8.72
CA THR A 166 0.51 -19.51 -9.44
C THR A 166 -0.64 -20.22 -8.72
N ASP A 167 -0.56 -20.33 -7.40
CA ASP A 167 -1.57 -21.01 -6.59
C ASP A 167 -2.89 -20.22 -6.58
N VAL A 168 -2.83 -18.90 -6.42
CA VAL A 168 -4.00 -18.02 -6.53
C VAL A 168 -4.67 -18.12 -7.90
N LEU A 169 -3.89 -18.04 -9.00
CA LEU A 169 -4.43 -18.17 -10.36
C LEU A 169 -5.05 -19.55 -10.61
N SER A 170 -4.50 -20.59 -9.97
CA SER A 170 -5.02 -21.95 -10.06
C SER A 170 -6.42 -22.10 -9.48
N LEU A 171 -6.83 -21.24 -8.53
CA LEU A 171 -8.20 -21.21 -7.99
C LEU A 171 -9.25 -20.76 -9.03
N PHE A 172 -8.84 -20.04 -10.07
CA PHE A 172 -9.76 -19.49 -11.08
C PHE A 172 -9.69 -20.22 -12.41
N MET A 173 -8.54 -20.76 -12.80
CA MET A 173 -8.31 -21.31 -14.12
C MET A 173 -8.35 -22.83 -14.12
N LYS A 174 -8.93 -23.42 -15.19
CA LYS A 174 -8.95 -24.88 -15.37
C LYS A 174 -7.52 -25.41 -15.39
N GLU A 175 -7.34 -26.64 -14.92
CA GLU A 175 -6.08 -27.37 -14.98
C GLU A 175 -5.41 -27.26 -16.36
N ASP A 176 -4.09 -27.21 -16.37
CA ASP A 176 -3.24 -27.06 -17.57
C ASP A 176 -3.38 -25.76 -18.36
N LYS A 177 -4.23 -24.81 -17.94
CA LYS A 177 -4.28 -23.50 -18.56
C LYS A 177 -3.00 -22.71 -18.27
N LEU A 178 -2.48 -22.06 -19.31
CA LEU A 178 -1.29 -21.21 -19.20
C LEU A 178 -1.58 -19.96 -18.37
N LEU A 179 -0.85 -19.79 -17.28
CA LEU A 179 -0.97 -18.68 -16.35
C LEU A 179 -0.03 -17.54 -16.70
N PHE A 180 1.23 -17.85 -16.95
CA PHE A 180 2.30 -16.94 -17.40
C PHE A 180 3.47 -17.74 -17.93
N GLN A 181 4.48 -17.05 -18.45
CA GLN A 181 5.68 -17.67 -18.99
C GLN A 181 6.93 -17.04 -18.39
N MET A 182 8.02 -17.77 -18.34
CA MET A 182 9.34 -17.24 -17.97
C MET A 182 10.32 -17.45 -19.12
N GLU A 183 11.03 -16.39 -19.48
CA GLU A 183 12.10 -16.41 -20.47
C GLU A 183 13.45 -16.22 -19.77
N THR A 184 14.29 -17.24 -19.84
CA THR A 184 15.65 -17.19 -19.31
C THR A 184 16.58 -16.39 -20.23
N LYS A 185 17.78 -16.07 -19.73
CA LYS A 185 18.81 -15.34 -20.48
C LYS A 185 19.16 -16.03 -21.83
N ASN A 186 19.01 -17.35 -21.93
CA ASN A 186 19.32 -18.12 -23.13
C ASN A 186 18.12 -18.21 -24.12
N GLY A 187 17.02 -17.50 -23.85
CA GLY A 187 15.81 -17.51 -24.67
C GLY A 187 14.92 -18.74 -24.45
N ALA A 188 15.23 -19.63 -23.51
CA ALA A 188 14.37 -20.74 -23.18
C ALA A 188 13.11 -20.24 -22.46
N ILE A 189 11.94 -20.71 -22.92
CA ILE A 189 10.64 -20.34 -22.35
C ILE A 189 10.10 -21.49 -21.51
N GLU A 190 9.86 -21.23 -20.25
CA GLU A 190 9.15 -22.10 -19.33
C GLU A 190 7.70 -21.63 -19.17
N LYS A 191 6.76 -22.56 -19.24
CA LYS A 191 5.32 -22.28 -19.17
C LYS A 191 4.76 -22.70 -17.84
N TYR A 192 4.21 -21.76 -17.10
CA TYR A 192 3.56 -21.98 -15.82
C TYR A 192 2.07 -22.17 -16.04
N LYS A 193 1.56 -23.30 -15.60
CA LYS A 193 0.19 -23.75 -15.83
C LYS A 193 -0.57 -23.86 -14.52
N ALA A 194 -1.90 -23.77 -14.61
CA ALA A 194 -2.79 -23.96 -13.46
C ALA A 194 -2.69 -25.39 -12.92
N LYS A 195 -2.65 -25.49 -11.60
CA LYS A 195 -2.66 -26.76 -10.84
C LYS A 195 -4.07 -27.34 -10.76
N ASP A 196 -4.15 -28.65 -10.53
CA ASP A 196 -5.41 -29.29 -10.17
C ASP A 196 -5.78 -28.95 -8.72
N CYS A 197 -6.86 -28.18 -8.57
CA CYS A 197 -7.44 -27.79 -7.30
C CYS A 197 -8.90 -27.37 -7.51
N GLN A 198 -9.64 -27.08 -6.44
CA GLN A 198 -11.00 -26.54 -6.57
C GLN A 198 -11.00 -25.24 -7.35
N LYS A 199 -12.00 -25.05 -8.21
CA LYS A 199 -12.13 -23.85 -9.05
C LYS A 199 -13.34 -23.02 -8.63
N TYR A 200 -13.12 -21.72 -8.57
CA TYR A 200 -14.14 -20.74 -8.23
C TYR A 200 -14.43 -19.88 -9.46
N ASN A 201 -15.71 -19.66 -9.72
CA ASN A 201 -16.13 -18.94 -10.91
C ASN A 201 -17.12 -17.83 -10.50
N PHE A 202 -16.83 -16.62 -10.92
CA PHE A 202 -17.64 -15.42 -10.70
C PHE A 202 -18.08 -14.86 -12.05
N ILE A 203 -19.32 -14.38 -12.13
CA ILE A 203 -19.87 -13.82 -13.36
C ILE A 203 -19.13 -12.53 -13.73
N ASN A 204 -18.85 -11.71 -12.73
CA ASN A 204 -18.13 -10.45 -12.88
C ASN A 204 -16.87 -10.46 -12.04
N GLY A 205 -15.74 -10.07 -12.60
CA GLY A 205 -14.47 -9.92 -11.91
C GLY A 205 -13.88 -8.54 -12.16
N TYR A 206 -13.51 -7.86 -11.08
CA TYR A 206 -12.83 -6.57 -11.12
C TYR A 206 -11.54 -6.61 -10.32
N ILE A 207 -10.53 -5.87 -10.76
CA ILE A 207 -9.24 -5.78 -10.08
C ILE A 207 -8.89 -4.30 -9.93
N LEU A 208 -8.78 -3.82 -8.69
CA LEU A 208 -8.28 -2.49 -8.40
C LEU A 208 -6.75 -2.50 -8.46
N VAL A 209 -6.18 -1.58 -9.22
CA VAL A 209 -4.73 -1.48 -9.45
C VAL A 209 -4.25 -0.03 -9.40
N ASN A 210 -2.98 0.19 -9.05
CA ASN A 210 -2.34 1.51 -9.11
C ASN A 210 -0.86 1.40 -9.49
N GLY A 211 -0.15 2.53 -9.54
CA GLY A 211 1.26 2.59 -9.91
C GLY A 211 2.22 1.81 -8.98
N ASN A 212 1.75 1.37 -7.81
CA ASN A 212 2.51 0.54 -6.86
C ASN A 212 2.17 -0.96 -7.00
N THR A 213 1.17 -1.33 -7.82
CA THR A 213 0.87 -2.72 -8.16
C THR A 213 2.00 -3.29 -9.03
N ALA A 214 2.76 -4.28 -8.53
CA ALA A 214 3.98 -4.73 -9.20
C ALA A 214 4.20 -6.26 -9.13
N SER A 215 5.01 -6.80 -10.07
CA SER A 215 5.55 -8.17 -10.02
C SER A 215 4.46 -9.26 -9.95
N ALA A 216 4.39 -10.10 -8.90
CA ALA A 216 3.39 -11.16 -8.72
C ALA A 216 1.94 -10.62 -8.83
N SER A 217 1.69 -9.40 -8.34
CA SER A 217 0.39 -8.72 -8.50
C SER A 217 0.06 -8.48 -9.97
N GLU A 218 1.05 -8.08 -10.78
CA GLU A 218 0.85 -7.88 -12.21
C GLU A 218 0.68 -9.21 -12.96
N VAL A 219 1.34 -10.29 -12.50
CA VAL A 219 1.12 -11.63 -13.02
C VAL A 219 -0.33 -12.05 -12.83
N VAL A 220 -0.87 -11.88 -11.62
CA VAL A 220 -2.26 -12.24 -11.29
C VAL A 220 -3.24 -11.35 -12.06
N ALA A 221 -3.07 -10.04 -12.00
CA ALA A 221 -3.96 -9.09 -12.67
C ALA A 221 -3.99 -9.30 -14.18
N GLY A 222 -2.82 -9.42 -14.81
CA GLY A 222 -2.72 -9.59 -16.27
C GLY A 222 -3.23 -10.95 -16.75
N ALA A 223 -2.98 -12.03 -16.00
CA ALA A 223 -3.50 -13.35 -16.34
C ALA A 223 -5.03 -13.41 -16.24
N LEU A 224 -5.62 -12.84 -15.19
CA LEU A 224 -7.08 -12.78 -15.02
C LEU A 224 -7.71 -11.84 -16.06
N GLN A 225 -7.08 -10.72 -16.42
CA GLN A 225 -7.53 -9.83 -17.49
C GLN A 225 -7.55 -10.59 -18.83
N GLU A 226 -6.44 -11.25 -19.22
CA GLU A 226 -6.34 -11.92 -20.53
C GLU A 226 -7.20 -13.19 -20.63
N LYS A 227 -7.34 -13.97 -19.56
CA LYS A 227 -7.93 -15.32 -19.63
C LYS A 227 -9.33 -15.40 -19.04
N MET A 228 -9.68 -14.52 -18.14
CA MET A 228 -10.97 -14.54 -17.44
C MET A 228 -11.82 -13.29 -17.70
N ASN A 229 -11.30 -12.35 -18.52
CA ASN A 229 -11.95 -11.08 -18.85
C ASN A 229 -12.26 -10.22 -17.61
N TYR A 230 -11.48 -10.38 -16.54
CA TYR A 230 -11.57 -9.49 -15.38
C TYR A 230 -11.19 -8.08 -15.80
N LYS A 231 -11.86 -7.07 -15.24
CA LYS A 231 -11.65 -5.66 -15.60
C LYS A 231 -10.74 -4.97 -14.61
N LEU A 232 -9.65 -4.42 -15.10
CA LEU A 232 -8.75 -3.60 -14.32
C LEU A 232 -9.32 -2.18 -14.18
N VAL A 233 -9.37 -1.68 -12.94
CA VAL A 233 -9.86 -0.33 -12.59
C VAL A 233 -8.78 0.39 -11.81
N GLY A 234 -8.38 1.57 -12.25
CA GLY A 234 -7.38 2.37 -11.55
C GLY A 234 -6.31 2.98 -12.45
N ASP A 235 -5.07 3.00 -11.97
CA ASP A 235 -3.91 3.52 -12.71
C ASP A 235 -3.12 2.40 -13.38
N GLN A 236 -2.28 2.78 -14.34
CA GLN A 236 -1.30 1.91 -14.94
C GLN A 236 -0.38 1.33 -13.87
N THR A 237 -0.12 0.00 -13.93
CA THR A 237 0.71 -0.67 -12.95
C THR A 237 2.21 -0.37 -13.14
N TYR A 238 3.03 -0.77 -12.20
CA TYR A 238 4.45 -0.44 -12.12
C TYR A 238 5.28 -0.92 -13.32
N GLY A 239 5.00 -2.12 -13.85
CA GLY A 239 5.78 -2.71 -14.94
C GLY A 239 7.05 -3.41 -14.47
N LYS A 240 7.00 -4.24 -13.43
CA LYS A 240 8.14 -5.07 -13.00
C LYS A 240 8.08 -6.43 -13.71
N GLY A 241 8.59 -6.49 -14.94
CA GLY A 241 8.59 -7.68 -15.80
C GLY A 241 9.79 -8.61 -15.60
N THR A 242 10.47 -8.58 -14.43
CA THR A 242 11.64 -9.42 -14.13
C THR A 242 11.37 -10.33 -12.95
N ALA A 243 11.83 -11.61 -13.05
CA ALA A 243 11.75 -12.58 -11.97
C ALA A 243 13.08 -12.62 -11.21
N GLN A 244 13.00 -12.62 -9.88
CA GLN A 244 14.13 -12.68 -8.98
C GLN A 244 14.11 -13.97 -8.17
N THR A 245 15.30 -14.48 -7.83
CA THR A 245 15.46 -15.62 -6.94
C THR A 245 16.48 -15.30 -5.86
N GLN A 246 16.47 -16.12 -4.81
CA GLN A 246 17.39 -16.01 -3.68
C GLN A 246 18.29 -17.24 -3.65
N LYS A 247 19.57 -17.03 -3.32
CA LYS A 247 20.52 -18.11 -3.06
C LYS A 247 21.17 -17.87 -1.71
N GLN A 248 20.95 -18.79 -0.79
CA GLN A 248 21.64 -18.78 0.50
C GLN A 248 23.11 -19.17 0.31
N LEU A 249 24.00 -18.45 0.96
CA LEU A 249 25.44 -18.68 0.99
C LEU A 249 25.81 -19.51 2.24
N SER A 250 27.06 -19.98 2.28
CA SER A 250 27.53 -20.87 3.35
C SER A 250 27.59 -20.25 4.75
N ASP A 251 27.64 -18.93 4.82
CA ASP A 251 27.61 -18.12 6.04
C ASP A 251 26.19 -17.75 6.50
N GLY A 252 25.17 -18.25 5.79
CA GLY A 252 23.76 -17.95 6.06
C GLY A 252 23.24 -16.67 5.40
N SER A 253 24.11 -15.85 4.82
CA SER A 253 23.70 -14.68 4.05
C SER A 253 22.99 -15.06 2.75
N VAL A 254 22.26 -14.11 2.14
CA VAL A 254 21.42 -14.37 0.96
C VAL A 254 21.75 -13.41 -0.17
N LEU A 255 21.97 -13.96 -1.35
CA LEU A 255 22.11 -13.22 -2.59
C LEU A 255 20.80 -13.26 -3.38
N LYS A 256 20.13 -12.11 -3.53
CA LYS A 256 18.95 -11.93 -4.39
C LYS A 256 19.36 -11.37 -5.74
N TYR A 257 19.00 -12.05 -6.82
CA TYR A 257 19.36 -11.65 -8.18
C TYR A 257 18.25 -11.95 -9.18
N THR A 258 18.21 -11.16 -10.26
CA THR A 258 17.32 -11.38 -11.40
C THR A 258 17.86 -12.52 -12.27
N TYR A 259 17.01 -13.49 -12.61
CA TYR A 259 17.41 -14.66 -13.40
C TYR A 259 16.60 -14.86 -14.68
N ALA A 260 15.39 -14.28 -14.78
CA ALA A 260 14.50 -14.40 -15.93
C ALA A 260 13.65 -13.15 -16.13
N LYS A 261 13.05 -13.03 -17.31
CA LYS A 261 11.88 -12.18 -17.55
C LYS A 261 10.63 -13.03 -17.33
N TRP A 262 9.56 -12.44 -16.86
CA TRP A 262 8.27 -13.09 -16.93
C TRP A 262 7.37 -12.39 -17.95
N LEU A 263 6.51 -13.16 -18.60
CA LEU A 263 5.63 -12.74 -19.68
C LEU A 263 4.19 -13.11 -19.32
N LEU A 264 3.24 -12.30 -19.78
CA LEU A 264 1.82 -12.62 -19.71
C LEU A 264 1.52 -13.94 -20.47
N PRO A 265 0.33 -14.53 -20.29
CA PRO A 265 -0.07 -15.71 -21.06
C PRO A 265 0.01 -15.51 -22.58
N SER A 266 -0.23 -14.29 -23.06
CA SER A 266 -0.04 -13.91 -24.49
C SER A 266 1.41 -13.92 -24.97
N GLY A 267 2.38 -13.94 -24.05
CA GLY A 267 3.80 -13.74 -24.34
C GLY A 267 4.23 -12.27 -24.28
N THR A 268 3.36 -11.36 -23.88
CA THR A 268 3.67 -9.94 -23.77
C THR A 268 4.58 -9.67 -22.57
N TRP A 269 5.65 -8.89 -22.78
CA TRP A 269 6.53 -8.43 -21.71
C TRP A 269 6.17 -7.00 -21.28
N ILE A 270 5.80 -6.84 -20.03
CA ILE A 270 5.28 -5.57 -19.51
C ILE A 270 6.34 -4.69 -18.82
N ASN A 271 7.61 -5.10 -18.84
CA ASN A 271 8.67 -4.39 -18.11
C ASN A 271 8.80 -2.92 -18.54
N GLY A 272 8.73 -2.02 -17.54
CA GLY A 272 8.76 -0.57 -17.73
C GLY A 272 7.49 0.02 -18.36
N LYS A 273 6.48 -0.82 -18.64
CA LYS A 273 5.21 -0.39 -19.24
C LYS A 273 4.03 -0.58 -18.29
N GLY A 274 4.02 -1.69 -17.53
CA GLY A 274 2.88 -2.08 -16.71
C GLY A 274 1.67 -2.59 -17.49
N LEU A 275 0.60 -2.88 -16.74
CA LEU A 275 -0.71 -3.23 -17.29
C LEU A 275 -1.54 -1.96 -17.44
N THR A 276 -2.25 -1.85 -18.56
CA THR A 276 -3.18 -0.74 -18.78
C THR A 276 -4.55 -1.13 -18.24
N PRO A 277 -5.16 -0.31 -17.36
CA PRO A 277 -6.51 -0.55 -16.86
C PRO A 277 -7.56 -0.47 -17.98
N ASP A 278 -8.63 -1.29 -17.86
CA ASP A 278 -9.83 -1.16 -18.71
C ASP A 278 -10.60 0.14 -18.40
N TYR A 279 -10.56 0.56 -17.13
CA TYR A 279 -11.15 1.80 -16.65
C TYR A 279 -10.08 2.62 -15.92
N SER A 280 -9.49 3.57 -16.64
CA SER A 280 -8.45 4.45 -16.09
C SER A 280 -9.08 5.52 -15.20
N VAL A 281 -8.70 5.53 -13.94
CA VAL A 281 -9.10 6.53 -12.95
C VAL A 281 -8.03 6.62 -11.86
N SER A 282 -7.61 7.85 -11.56
CA SER A 282 -6.56 8.11 -10.56
C SER A 282 -7.17 8.62 -9.27
N ASN A 283 -6.61 8.20 -8.15
CA ASN A 283 -6.85 8.82 -6.86
C ASN A 283 -6.04 10.13 -6.73
N THR A 284 -6.26 10.87 -5.67
CA THR A 284 -5.53 12.11 -5.39
C THR A 284 -4.02 11.87 -5.37
N ASP A 285 -3.28 12.62 -6.17
CA ASP A 285 -1.82 12.56 -6.19
C ASP A 285 -1.22 13.23 -4.94
N THR A 286 -0.75 12.41 -4.02
CA THR A 286 -0.03 12.84 -2.81
C THR A 286 1.49 12.79 -2.94
N SER A 287 2.03 12.65 -4.14
CA SER A 287 3.48 12.71 -4.36
C SER A 287 4.05 14.08 -3.99
N GLY A 288 5.24 14.13 -3.41
CA GLY A 288 5.94 15.39 -3.09
C GLY A 288 5.31 16.24 -1.98
N ILE A 289 4.34 15.71 -1.20
CA ILE A 289 3.78 16.45 -0.05
C ILE A 289 4.66 16.35 1.20
N TYR A 290 5.46 15.30 1.32
CA TYR A 290 6.31 15.10 2.49
C TYR A 290 7.63 15.83 2.33
N THR A 291 7.94 16.71 3.28
CA THR A 291 9.15 17.51 3.29
C THR A 291 9.98 17.24 4.54
N LYS A 292 11.24 17.67 4.51
CA LYS A 292 12.04 17.73 5.74
C LYS A 292 11.42 18.75 6.69
N ALA A 293 11.70 18.59 7.99
CA ALA A 293 11.38 19.62 8.96
C ALA A 293 11.95 20.97 8.52
N LEU A 294 11.17 22.02 8.74
CA LEU A 294 11.60 23.38 8.45
C LEU A 294 12.72 23.77 9.43
N GLU A 295 13.80 24.35 8.91
CA GLU A 295 14.88 24.90 9.73
C GLU A 295 14.46 26.21 10.41
N THR A 296 13.60 26.96 9.72
CA THR A 296 13.02 28.21 10.22
C THR A 296 11.58 28.33 9.73
N ASP A 297 10.75 29.02 10.49
CA ASP A 297 9.40 29.35 10.08
C ASP A 297 9.40 30.23 8.83
N MET A 298 8.40 30.03 7.95
CA MET A 298 8.33 30.69 6.65
C MET A 298 7.06 31.55 6.57
N GLY A 299 7.20 32.78 6.12
CA GLY A 299 6.10 33.71 5.97
C GLY A 299 5.96 34.26 4.56
N TYR A 300 5.12 35.29 4.41
CA TYR A 300 4.95 36.02 3.16
C TYR A 300 6.30 36.38 2.51
N ASP A 301 6.37 36.28 1.18
CA ASP A 301 7.56 36.51 0.34
C ASP A 301 8.65 35.42 0.44
N SER A 302 8.46 34.38 1.26
CA SER A 302 9.36 33.23 1.27
C SER A 302 9.24 32.41 -0.02
N VAL A 303 10.36 31.77 -0.43
CA VAL A 303 10.42 30.90 -1.62
C VAL A 303 11.09 29.58 -1.28
N GLY A 304 10.52 28.48 -1.76
CA GLY A 304 11.15 27.16 -1.60
C GLY A 304 10.24 25.98 -1.87
N THR A 305 10.86 24.81 -1.91
CA THR A 305 10.12 23.54 -2.14
C THR A 305 9.14 23.21 -1.01
N ALA A 306 9.45 23.62 0.23
CA ALA A 306 8.54 23.45 1.36
C ALA A 306 7.24 24.26 1.16
N ILE A 307 7.35 25.48 0.59
CA ILE A 307 6.17 26.29 0.24
C ILE A 307 5.38 25.64 -0.91
N ALA A 308 6.05 25.11 -1.94
CA ALA A 308 5.36 24.40 -3.03
C ALA A 308 4.59 23.17 -2.49
N SER A 309 5.21 22.43 -1.56
CA SER A 309 4.55 21.29 -0.89
C SER A 309 3.35 21.75 -0.04
N MET A 310 3.49 22.81 0.75
CA MET A 310 2.40 23.41 1.52
C MET A 310 1.23 23.82 0.59
N GLN A 311 1.53 24.52 -0.50
CA GLN A 311 0.52 24.94 -1.49
C GLN A 311 -0.21 23.75 -2.10
N LYS A 312 0.51 22.67 -2.44
CA LYS A 312 -0.08 21.43 -2.94
C LYS A 312 -1.00 20.81 -1.89
N MET A 313 -0.56 20.71 -0.63
CA MET A 313 -1.36 20.15 0.46
C MET A 313 -2.63 20.97 0.72
N LEU A 314 -2.51 22.28 0.79
CA LEU A 314 -3.65 23.18 0.94
C LEU A 314 -4.65 23.03 -0.20
N SER A 315 -4.16 22.97 -1.46
CA SER A 315 -5.01 22.77 -2.63
C SER A 315 -5.76 21.43 -2.60
N ILE A 316 -5.11 20.32 -2.19
CA ILE A 316 -5.75 19.00 -2.02
C ILE A 316 -6.90 19.10 -1.01
N LEU A 317 -6.71 19.87 0.06
CA LEU A 317 -7.72 20.05 1.13
C LEU A 317 -8.77 21.11 0.80
N GLY A 318 -8.70 21.75 -0.39
CA GLY A 318 -9.70 22.72 -0.87
C GLY A 318 -9.41 24.18 -0.51
N TYR A 319 -8.21 24.49 0.00
CA TYR A 319 -7.78 25.87 0.27
C TYR A 319 -7.00 26.42 -0.93
N ASP A 320 -7.52 27.47 -1.56
CA ASP A 320 -6.98 28.02 -2.80
C ASP A 320 -5.78 28.95 -2.56
N CYS A 321 -4.59 28.50 -2.90
CA CYS A 321 -3.38 29.30 -2.86
C CYS A 321 -3.16 30.17 -4.11
N GLY A 322 -3.94 30.01 -5.17
CA GLY A 322 -3.80 30.69 -6.46
C GLY A 322 -2.55 30.29 -7.25
N ARG A 323 -1.64 29.53 -6.65
CA ARG A 323 -0.37 29.09 -7.23
C ARG A 323 0.22 27.87 -6.50
N ASN A 324 1.18 27.20 -7.13
CA ASN A 324 1.85 26.00 -6.60
C ASN A 324 3.35 25.93 -6.89
N ASP A 325 3.96 27.07 -7.15
CA ASP A 325 5.35 27.19 -7.62
C ASP A 325 6.37 27.45 -6.50
N GLY A 326 5.92 27.48 -5.25
CA GLY A 326 6.75 27.65 -4.08
C GLY A 326 7.05 29.10 -3.69
N TYR A 327 6.37 30.08 -4.26
CA TYR A 327 6.39 31.46 -3.75
C TYR A 327 5.24 31.70 -2.79
N PHE A 328 5.52 32.10 -1.55
CA PHE A 328 4.53 32.34 -0.50
C PHE A 328 3.85 33.69 -0.68
N SER A 329 2.83 33.71 -1.56
CA SER A 329 2.06 34.90 -1.88
C SER A 329 1.07 35.26 -0.78
N GLN A 330 0.47 36.46 -0.84
CA GLN A 330 -0.60 36.87 0.07
C GLN A 330 -1.79 35.89 0.04
N GLN A 331 -2.16 35.39 -1.15
CA GLN A 331 -3.24 34.41 -1.28
C GLN A 331 -2.88 33.08 -0.59
N SER A 332 -1.63 32.63 -0.68
CA SER A 332 -1.18 31.45 0.04
C SER A 332 -1.18 31.66 1.57
N VAL A 333 -0.85 32.88 2.05
CA VAL A 333 -0.98 33.26 3.47
C VAL A 333 -2.43 33.14 3.93
N GLU A 334 -3.38 33.66 3.18
CA GLU A 334 -4.82 33.59 3.54
C GLU A 334 -5.33 32.14 3.48
N ALA A 335 -4.89 31.31 2.53
CA ALA A 335 -5.22 29.91 2.47
C ALA A 335 -4.67 29.14 3.71
N LEU A 336 -3.44 29.43 4.13
CA LEU A 336 -2.86 28.84 5.34
C LEU A 336 -3.66 29.25 6.59
N LYS A 337 -4.00 30.55 6.74
CA LYS A 337 -4.82 31.03 7.86
C LYS A 337 -6.19 30.34 7.96
N GLN A 338 -6.82 30.09 6.80
CA GLN A 338 -8.08 29.33 6.79
C GLN A 338 -7.89 27.90 7.29
N PHE A 339 -6.80 27.25 6.89
CA PHE A 339 -6.45 25.91 7.38
C PHE A 339 -6.14 25.93 8.87
N GLU A 340 -5.32 26.87 9.35
CA GLU A 340 -4.97 27.06 10.77
C GLU A 340 -6.24 27.22 11.61
N GLN A 341 -7.16 28.10 11.19
CA GLN A 341 -8.43 28.32 11.87
C GLN A 341 -9.30 27.06 11.94
N ALA A 342 -9.41 26.34 10.82
CA ALA A 342 -10.21 25.11 10.74
C ALA A 342 -9.63 23.96 11.60
N ASN A 343 -8.33 24.02 11.91
CA ASN A 343 -7.62 22.96 12.64
C ASN A 343 -7.19 23.38 14.07
N ASN A 344 -7.67 24.50 14.59
CA ASN A 344 -7.35 25.05 15.92
C ASN A 344 -5.84 25.27 16.13
N LEU A 345 -5.14 25.70 15.08
CA LEU A 345 -3.75 26.13 15.13
C LEU A 345 -3.65 27.64 15.43
N THR A 346 -2.45 28.15 15.64
CA THR A 346 -2.20 29.60 15.73
C THR A 346 -2.50 30.25 14.39
N VAL A 347 -3.45 31.17 14.32
CA VAL A 347 -3.88 31.81 13.07
C VAL A 347 -3.03 33.05 12.81
N ASP A 348 -1.84 32.86 12.24
CA ASP A 348 -0.92 33.96 11.92
C ASP A 348 -0.48 33.96 10.44
N GLY A 349 -0.66 32.85 9.72
CA GLY A 349 -0.24 32.68 8.35
C GLY A 349 1.28 32.54 8.18
N ILE A 350 1.94 32.07 9.24
CA ILE A 350 3.35 31.69 9.25
C ILE A 350 3.44 30.17 9.18
N TYR A 351 4.06 29.65 8.15
CA TYR A 351 4.19 28.20 7.96
C TYR A 351 5.26 27.63 8.89
N THR A 352 4.83 26.92 9.91
CA THR A 352 5.66 26.29 10.95
C THR A 352 5.73 24.77 10.78
N ASN A 353 6.58 24.11 11.55
CA ASN A 353 6.60 22.63 11.60
C ASN A 353 5.29 22.04 12.12
N SER A 354 4.59 22.74 13.01
CA SER A 354 3.27 22.33 13.49
C SER A 354 2.24 22.29 12.35
N ASP A 355 2.21 23.34 11.51
CA ASP A 355 1.32 23.40 10.33
C ASP A 355 1.67 22.32 9.32
N ARG A 356 2.98 22.11 9.07
CA ARG A 356 3.46 21.05 8.18
C ARG A 356 2.97 19.67 8.61
N GLN A 357 3.18 19.31 9.87
CA GLN A 357 2.75 18.01 10.41
C GLN A 357 1.23 17.82 10.30
N LYS A 358 0.49 18.89 10.64
CA LYS A 358 -0.98 18.85 10.57
C LYS A 358 -1.48 18.76 9.13
N LEU A 359 -0.85 19.47 8.18
CA LEU A 359 -1.17 19.37 6.75
C LEU A 359 -0.87 17.98 6.19
N GLU A 360 0.31 17.44 6.48
CA GLU A 360 0.69 16.08 6.06
C GLU A 360 -0.32 15.03 6.58
N ALA A 361 -0.67 15.09 7.86
CA ALA A 361 -1.67 14.21 8.47
C ALA A 361 -3.06 14.39 7.84
N ALA A 362 -3.50 15.65 7.64
CA ALA A 362 -4.81 15.94 7.05
C ALA A 362 -4.92 15.43 5.60
N VAL A 363 -3.86 15.58 4.79
CA VAL A 363 -3.84 15.07 3.42
C VAL A 363 -3.89 13.56 3.37
N ILE A 364 -3.15 12.85 4.26
CA ILE A 364 -3.20 11.40 4.26
C ILE A 364 -4.57 10.87 4.72
N MET A 365 -5.19 11.52 5.71
CA MET A 365 -6.56 11.20 6.12
C MET A 365 -7.56 11.45 4.98
N TYR A 366 -7.41 12.56 4.26
CA TYR A 366 -8.22 12.88 3.08
C TYR A 366 -8.08 11.81 2.00
N ALA A 367 -6.85 11.43 1.65
CA ALA A 367 -6.57 10.46 0.60
C ALA A 367 -7.03 9.03 0.95
N ASN A 368 -7.03 8.67 2.23
CA ASN A 368 -7.51 7.36 2.72
C ASN A 368 -9.02 7.33 3.02
N SER A 369 -9.72 8.45 2.88
CA SER A 369 -11.17 8.49 3.07
C SER A 369 -11.88 7.79 1.90
N GLU A 370 -12.85 6.92 2.18
CA GLU A 370 -13.70 6.27 1.17
C GLU A 370 -14.37 7.29 0.24
N ASN A 371 -14.69 8.49 0.77
CA ASN A 371 -15.25 9.58 0.00
C ASN A 371 -14.29 10.21 -1.02
N ASN A 372 -13.01 9.86 -0.99
CA ASN A 372 -11.98 10.38 -1.88
C ASN A 372 -11.25 9.26 -2.64
N ASP A 373 -11.70 8.01 -2.48
CA ASP A 373 -11.27 6.89 -3.29
C ASP A 373 -12.05 6.85 -4.62
N TYR A 374 -11.57 7.62 -5.59
CA TYR A 374 -12.19 7.72 -6.92
C TYR A 374 -12.14 6.39 -7.69
N GLN A 375 -11.12 5.57 -7.45
CA GLN A 375 -11.01 4.23 -8.04
C GLN A 375 -12.11 3.31 -7.49
N TYR A 376 -12.33 3.33 -6.18
CA TYR A 376 -13.42 2.58 -5.56
C TYR A 376 -14.80 3.10 -5.97
N LYS A 377 -14.99 4.43 -6.05
CA LYS A 377 -16.23 5.03 -6.57
C LYS A 377 -16.51 4.55 -7.99
N LYS A 378 -15.48 4.54 -8.85
CA LYS A 378 -15.63 4.02 -10.22
C LYS A 378 -16.02 2.54 -10.23
N LEU A 379 -15.44 1.74 -9.36
CA LEU A 379 -15.82 0.34 -9.18
C LEU A 379 -17.32 0.22 -8.80
N MET A 380 -17.81 1.05 -7.86
CA MET A 380 -19.24 1.05 -7.46
C MET A 380 -20.19 1.41 -8.61
N GLU A 381 -19.76 2.26 -9.54
CA GLU A 381 -20.53 2.54 -10.76
C GLU A 381 -20.65 1.32 -11.70
N LEU A 382 -19.65 0.42 -11.68
CA LEU A 382 -19.59 -0.77 -12.52
C LEU A 382 -20.33 -1.97 -11.92
N ILE A 383 -20.42 -2.04 -10.59
CA ILE A 383 -21.17 -3.06 -9.85
C ILE A 383 -22.63 -2.55 -9.68
N LYS A 384 -23.46 -2.83 -10.69
CA LYS A 384 -24.90 -2.46 -10.69
C LYS A 384 -25.79 -3.69 -10.75
#